data_776ec5acc3ba4bb5afd7b14915a37452
#
_entry.id   776ec5acc3ba4bb5afd7b14915a37452
#
_cell.length_a   1.000
_cell.length_b   1.000
_cell.length_c   1.000
_cell.angle_alpha   90.00
_cell.angle_beta   90.00
_cell.angle_gamma   90.00
#
_symmetry.space_group_name_H-M   'P 1'
#
loop_
_entity.id
_entity.type
_entity.pdbx_description
1 polymer ?
#
loop_
_entity_poly.entity_id
_entity_poly.type
_entity_poly.pdbx_seq_one_letter_code
_entity_poly.pdbx_strand_id
1 'polypeptide(L)'
;MTGVSSPASAGRLGKTVLAAVWMYGGRGVGLLWTLAVISRLGIADYGLYAMGFALAAIVCAPLDNPFNVRALRESRERFLGERTTRVGVGLLLMAAGVAVVDVNYIAWFGLVVGGGELVFNAYKSQDLRDGHPDRVMRMDTLRQTTSIAIATGYLFAVDQPTLLVASLLYAAPYFAVAVLAVLVVRGHRPAVPGPPRLVAALVLEHLGNALYIQGDVLLLGFLTDSRIAGLYSVASVMAWAVAALGQSYVATYHEPLRESGGDLATGPAPKAIMKLSAVAGVLVLTVGVGLLLSPAPRELGVAMVLMAAFCAMRAANYVYTAVLYMQHRDLVRAWAAVGLVPVKLACVAALSPLGAVGAAIASVLTDAVLLGVYLKVLYRGGGR
;
A
#
# COMPACT_ATOMS: atom_id res chain seq x y z
N MET A 1 -34.57 -13.91 -31.18
CA MET A 1 -33.11 -13.93 -30.91
C MET A 1 -32.95 -14.08 -29.40
N THR A 2 -32.81 -15.30 -28.93
CA THR A 2 -32.70 -15.65 -27.51
C THR A 2 -31.21 -15.56 -27.15
N GLY A 3 -30.87 -14.56 -26.32
CA GLY A 3 -29.53 -14.38 -25.81
C GLY A 3 -29.16 -15.51 -24.84
N VAL A 4 -28.37 -16.44 -25.34
CA VAL A 4 -27.72 -17.47 -24.51
C VAL A 4 -26.60 -16.78 -23.73
N SER A 5 -26.83 -16.48 -22.47
CA SER A 5 -25.79 -16.06 -21.53
C SER A 5 -24.78 -17.20 -21.39
N SER A 6 -23.57 -16.99 -21.90
CA SER A 6 -22.48 -17.95 -21.87
C SER A 6 -22.13 -18.34 -20.41
N PRO A 7 -22.05 -19.64 -20.05
CA PRO A 7 -21.67 -20.08 -18.71
C PRO A 7 -20.26 -19.61 -18.25
N ALA A 8 -19.44 -19.12 -19.19
CA ALA A 8 -18.13 -18.51 -18.89
C ALA A 8 -18.23 -17.17 -18.14
N SER A 9 -19.35 -16.43 -18.22
CA SER A 9 -19.53 -15.15 -17.53
C SER A 9 -19.81 -15.29 -16.04
N ALA A 10 -20.60 -16.30 -15.65
CA ALA A 10 -20.93 -16.56 -14.24
C ALA A 10 -19.69 -17.03 -13.45
N GLY A 11 -18.81 -17.83 -14.06
CA GLY A 11 -17.57 -18.28 -13.43
C GLY A 11 -16.54 -17.13 -13.25
N ARG A 12 -16.49 -16.17 -14.17
CA ARG A 12 -15.63 -14.97 -14.04
C ARG A 12 -16.13 -14.02 -12.94
N LEU A 13 -17.44 -13.81 -12.85
CA LEU A 13 -18.02 -12.98 -11.80
C LEU A 13 -17.75 -13.56 -10.41
N GLY A 14 -17.92 -14.86 -10.23
CA GLY A 14 -17.62 -15.54 -8.96
C GLY A 14 -16.15 -15.40 -8.53
N LYS A 15 -15.21 -15.53 -9.45
CA LYS A 15 -13.78 -15.31 -9.20
C LYS A 15 -13.47 -13.85 -8.83
N THR A 16 -14.12 -12.90 -9.49
CA THR A 16 -13.94 -11.46 -9.20
C THR A 16 -14.49 -11.09 -7.83
N VAL A 17 -15.69 -11.60 -7.48
CA VAL A 17 -16.28 -11.38 -6.15
C VAL A 17 -15.41 -12.01 -5.07
N LEU A 18 -14.94 -13.23 -5.27
CA LEU A 18 -14.05 -13.91 -4.32
C LEU A 18 -12.73 -13.13 -4.14
N ALA A 19 -12.13 -12.64 -5.22
CA ALA A 19 -10.93 -11.80 -5.15
C ALA A 19 -11.18 -10.49 -4.38
N ALA A 20 -12.33 -9.85 -4.60
CA ALA A 20 -12.73 -8.65 -3.85
C ALA A 20 -12.92 -8.96 -2.36
N VAL A 21 -13.59 -10.05 -2.01
CA VAL A 21 -13.77 -10.48 -0.61
C VAL A 21 -12.43 -10.71 0.08
N TRP A 22 -11.47 -11.37 -0.58
CA TRP A 22 -10.14 -11.57 -0.03
C TRP A 22 -9.39 -10.25 0.15
N MET A 23 -9.43 -9.36 -0.85
CA MET A 23 -8.73 -8.07 -0.79
C MET A 23 -9.30 -7.15 0.30
N TYR A 24 -10.62 -7.02 0.40
CA TYR A 24 -11.26 -6.19 1.43
C TYR A 24 -11.26 -6.85 2.80
N GLY A 25 -11.33 -8.19 2.86
CA GLY A 25 -11.17 -8.96 4.10
C GLY A 25 -9.80 -8.71 4.74
N GLY A 26 -8.72 -8.76 3.98
CA GLY A 26 -7.37 -8.44 4.46
C GLY A 26 -7.25 -7.01 5.02
N ARG A 27 -7.85 -6.01 4.33
CA ARG A 27 -7.88 -4.63 4.82
C ARG A 27 -8.70 -4.48 6.11
N GLY A 28 -9.83 -5.17 6.22
CA GLY A 28 -10.65 -5.20 7.44
C GLY A 28 -9.89 -5.79 8.63
N VAL A 29 -9.17 -6.89 8.43
CA VAL A 29 -8.30 -7.49 9.45
C VAL A 29 -7.19 -6.51 9.87
N GLY A 30 -6.62 -5.75 8.95
CA GLY A 30 -5.65 -4.69 9.27
C GLY A 30 -6.23 -3.57 10.14
N LEU A 31 -7.48 -3.16 9.90
CA LEU A 31 -8.17 -2.17 10.75
C LEU A 31 -8.46 -2.71 12.15
N LEU A 32 -8.87 -3.98 12.28
CA LEU A 32 -9.05 -4.63 13.58
C LEU A 32 -7.74 -4.67 14.38
N TRP A 33 -6.62 -4.95 13.73
CA TRP A 33 -5.30 -4.87 14.34
C TRP A 33 -4.97 -3.46 14.83
N THR A 34 -5.22 -2.42 14.03
CA THR A 34 -5.05 -1.02 14.43
C THR A 34 -5.82 -0.71 15.70
N LEU A 35 -7.11 -1.10 15.76
CA LEU A 35 -7.95 -0.90 16.95
C LEU A 35 -7.44 -1.70 18.16
N ALA A 36 -6.98 -2.93 17.98
CA ALA A 36 -6.41 -3.76 19.03
C ALA A 36 -5.15 -3.11 19.66
N VAL A 37 -4.22 -2.65 18.82
CA VAL A 37 -3.00 -1.97 19.30
C VAL A 37 -3.34 -0.69 20.05
N ILE A 38 -4.21 0.17 19.49
CA ILE A 38 -4.59 1.44 20.12
C ILE A 38 -5.30 1.20 21.46
N SER A 39 -6.20 0.22 21.52
CA SER A 39 -6.98 -0.07 22.75
C SER A 39 -6.13 -0.64 23.89
N ARG A 40 -5.05 -1.37 23.57
CA ARG A 40 -4.23 -2.07 24.59
C ARG A 40 -2.91 -1.37 24.89
N LEU A 41 -2.30 -0.71 23.91
CA LEU A 41 -0.99 -0.06 24.06
C LEU A 41 -1.07 1.48 23.94
N GLY A 42 -2.17 2.01 23.38
CA GLY A 42 -2.35 3.44 23.18
C GLY A 42 -1.85 3.94 21.82
N ILE A 43 -2.15 5.21 21.54
CA ILE A 43 -1.92 5.82 20.22
C ILE A 43 -0.44 6.08 19.94
N ALA A 44 0.40 6.31 20.96
CA ALA A 44 1.83 6.55 20.79
C ALA A 44 2.57 5.28 20.35
N ASP A 45 2.26 4.13 20.94
CA ASP A 45 2.81 2.83 20.54
C ASP A 45 2.30 2.42 19.16
N TYR A 46 1.02 2.69 18.87
CA TYR A 46 0.52 2.52 17.50
C TYR A 46 1.28 3.40 16.50
N GLY A 47 1.64 4.62 16.88
CA GLY A 47 2.45 5.52 16.05
C GLY A 47 3.84 4.97 15.75
N LEU A 48 4.53 4.41 16.76
CA LEU A 48 5.81 3.71 16.56
C LEU A 48 5.65 2.53 15.59
N TYR A 49 4.60 1.71 15.79
CA TYR A 49 4.27 0.62 14.89
C TYR A 49 4.04 1.12 13.45
N ALA A 50 3.26 2.19 13.28
CA ALA A 50 2.95 2.76 11.97
C ALA A 50 4.19 3.33 11.27
N MET A 51 5.10 3.99 12.00
CA MET A 51 6.38 4.47 11.48
C MET A 51 7.27 3.30 11.02
N GLY A 52 7.36 2.24 11.84
CA GLY A 52 8.11 1.04 11.45
C GLY A 52 7.52 0.34 10.23
N PHE A 53 6.20 0.26 10.13
CA PHE A 53 5.51 -0.28 8.97
C PHE A 53 5.70 0.59 7.72
N ALA A 54 5.69 1.91 7.87
CA ALA A 54 6.01 2.85 6.79
C ALA A 54 7.45 2.65 6.27
N LEU A 55 8.42 2.48 7.18
CA LEU A 55 9.79 2.16 6.81
C LEU A 55 9.87 0.81 6.08
N ALA A 56 9.16 -0.23 6.56
CA ALA A 56 9.09 -1.52 5.89
C ALA A 56 8.62 -1.40 4.43
N ALA A 57 7.57 -0.62 4.19
CA ALA A 57 7.02 -0.39 2.85
C ALA A 57 8.00 0.40 1.95
N ILE A 58 8.68 1.42 2.49
CA ILE A 58 9.67 2.23 1.78
C ILE A 58 10.91 1.40 1.42
N VAL A 59 11.29 0.43 2.23
CA VAL A 59 12.43 -0.46 1.95
C VAL A 59 12.02 -1.60 1.03
N CYS A 60 10.92 -2.30 1.32
CA CYS A 60 10.52 -3.51 0.59
C CYS A 60 10.09 -3.20 -0.85
N ALA A 61 9.12 -2.33 -1.05
CA ALA A 61 8.48 -2.16 -2.36
C ALA A 61 9.45 -1.77 -3.48
N PRO A 62 10.40 -0.82 -3.27
CA PRO A 62 11.40 -0.49 -4.28
C PRO A 62 12.36 -1.63 -4.62
N LEU A 63 12.84 -2.33 -3.59
CA LEU A 63 13.78 -3.46 -3.78
C LEU A 63 13.09 -4.65 -4.45
N ASP A 64 11.80 -4.81 -4.24
CA ASP A 64 10.98 -5.90 -4.76
C ASP A 64 10.60 -5.73 -6.24
N ASN A 65 10.39 -4.51 -6.67
CA ASN A 65 9.85 -4.20 -7.99
C ASN A 65 10.66 -4.77 -9.17
N PRO A 66 12.00 -4.67 -9.21
CA PRO A 66 12.78 -5.28 -10.29
C PRO A 66 12.55 -6.78 -10.45
N PHE A 67 12.44 -7.50 -9.35
CA PHE A 67 12.17 -8.94 -9.36
C PHE A 67 10.75 -9.25 -9.84
N ASN A 68 9.74 -8.49 -9.40
CA ASN A 68 8.35 -8.68 -9.80
C ASN A 68 8.14 -8.47 -11.31
N VAL A 69 8.69 -7.39 -11.86
CA VAL A 69 8.58 -7.07 -13.29
C VAL A 69 9.24 -8.15 -14.14
N ARG A 70 10.38 -8.67 -13.71
CA ARG A 70 11.16 -9.66 -14.47
C ARG A 70 10.65 -11.09 -14.30
N ALA A 71 10.07 -11.43 -13.15
CA ALA A 71 9.57 -12.78 -12.88
C ALA A 71 8.67 -13.34 -13.99
N LEU A 72 7.88 -12.47 -14.65
CA LEU A 72 6.96 -12.84 -15.72
C LEU A 72 7.61 -12.89 -17.12
N ARG A 73 8.80 -12.32 -17.28
CA ARG A 73 9.44 -12.10 -18.60
C ARG A 73 10.66 -12.99 -18.82
N GLU A 74 11.33 -13.42 -17.76
CA GLU A 74 12.61 -14.13 -17.86
C GLU A 74 12.47 -15.64 -18.02
N SER A 75 13.54 -16.29 -18.48
CA SER A 75 13.62 -17.75 -18.52
C SER A 75 13.49 -18.35 -17.11
N ARG A 76 13.13 -19.64 -17.02
CA ARG A 76 12.96 -20.32 -15.73
C ARG A 76 14.25 -20.33 -14.91
N GLU A 77 15.38 -20.61 -15.56
CA GLU A 77 16.68 -20.67 -14.88
C GLU A 77 17.06 -19.31 -14.29
N ARG A 78 16.93 -18.24 -15.08
CA ARG A 78 17.23 -16.89 -14.64
C ARG A 78 16.28 -16.43 -13.51
N PHE A 79 15.00 -16.74 -13.63
CA PHE A 79 14.01 -16.48 -12.57
C PHE A 79 14.39 -17.13 -11.24
N LEU A 80 14.83 -18.40 -11.26
CA LEU A 80 15.26 -19.11 -10.04
C LEU A 80 16.51 -18.46 -9.42
N GLY A 81 17.47 -18.03 -10.23
CA GLY A 81 18.65 -17.30 -9.75
C GLY A 81 18.30 -15.92 -9.17
N GLU A 82 17.44 -15.13 -9.83
CA GLU A 82 16.96 -13.84 -9.34
C GLU A 82 16.12 -14.02 -8.05
N ARG A 83 15.32 -15.06 -7.95
CA ARG A 83 14.58 -15.45 -6.75
C ARG A 83 15.52 -15.72 -5.57
N THR A 84 16.65 -16.41 -5.81
CA THR A 84 17.67 -16.66 -4.78
C THR A 84 18.28 -15.35 -4.26
N THR A 85 18.61 -14.42 -5.15
CA THR A 85 19.10 -13.09 -4.78
C THR A 85 18.07 -12.33 -3.95
N ARG A 86 16.80 -12.35 -4.37
CA ARG A 86 15.69 -11.70 -3.66
C ARG A 86 15.55 -12.22 -2.22
N VAL A 87 15.61 -13.56 -2.03
CA VAL A 87 15.60 -14.17 -0.69
C VAL A 87 16.83 -13.73 0.11
N GLY A 88 18.02 -13.74 -0.50
CA GLY A 88 19.25 -13.31 0.16
C GLY A 88 19.21 -11.87 0.66
N VAL A 89 18.73 -10.93 -0.19
CA VAL A 89 18.56 -9.52 0.19
C VAL A 89 17.55 -9.38 1.34
N GLY A 90 16.42 -10.08 1.27
CA GLY A 90 15.43 -10.05 2.35
C GLY A 90 15.97 -10.58 3.67
N LEU A 91 16.72 -11.69 3.64
CA LEU A 91 17.38 -12.25 4.85
C LEU A 91 18.44 -11.30 5.44
N LEU A 92 19.21 -10.62 4.59
CA LEU A 92 20.17 -9.60 5.05
C LEU A 92 19.46 -8.43 5.75
N LEU A 93 18.35 -7.96 5.21
CA LEU A 93 17.52 -6.91 5.84
C LEU A 93 16.95 -7.40 7.18
N MET A 94 16.43 -8.62 7.24
CA MET A 94 15.93 -9.21 8.50
C MET A 94 17.04 -9.31 9.53
N ALA A 95 18.22 -9.78 9.14
CA ALA A 95 19.39 -9.89 10.04
C ALA A 95 19.85 -8.51 10.53
N ALA A 96 19.92 -7.52 9.64
CA ALA A 96 20.23 -6.13 10.01
C ALA A 96 19.17 -5.57 10.97
N GLY A 97 17.89 -5.86 10.75
CA GLY A 97 16.83 -5.49 11.67
C GLY A 97 17.02 -6.10 13.05
N VAL A 98 17.25 -7.42 13.13
CA VAL A 98 17.49 -8.12 14.41
C VAL A 98 18.69 -7.53 15.15
N ALA A 99 19.75 -7.14 14.44
CA ALA A 99 20.95 -6.56 15.05
C ALA A 99 20.71 -5.18 15.72
N VAL A 100 19.62 -4.49 15.38
CA VAL A 100 19.29 -3.15 15.94
C VAL A 100 18.04 -3.17 16.83
N VAL A 101 17.58 -4.35 17.27
CA VAL A 101 16.34 -4.48 18.08
C VAL A 101 16.35 -3.67 19.36
N ASP A 102 17.46 -3.62 20.05
CA ASP A 102 17.64 -2.89 21.32
C ASP A 102 18.01 -1.41 21.11
N VAL A 103 18.29 -0.99 19.85
CA VAL A 103 18.77 0.35 19.56
C VAL A 103 17.63 1.25 19.07
N ASN A 104 16.82 0.74 18.11
CA ASN A 104 15.78 1.55 17.48
C ASN A 104 14.63 0.65 17.00
N TYR A 105 13.47 0.82 17.64
CA TYR A 105 12.27 0.05 17.33
C TYR A 105 11.84 0.21 15.85
N ILE A 106 11.84 1.43 15.32
CA ILE A 106 11.37 1.72 13.96
C ILE A 106 12.27 1.03 12.93
N ALA A 107 13.59 1.13 13.12
CA ALA A 107 14.57 0.48 12.26
C ALA A 107 14.47 -1.05 12.34
N TRP A 108 14.41 -1.60 13.56
CA TRP A 108 14.25 -3.03 13.76
C TRP A 108 12.99 -3.55 13.07
N PHE A 109 11.83 -3.02 13.43
CA PHE A 109 10.56 -3.51 12.90
C PHE A 109 10.44 -3.29 11.39
N GLY A 110 10.86 -2.11 10.91
CA GLY A 110 10.86 -1.77 9.48
C GLY A 110 11.73 -2.71 8.63
N LEU A 111 12.93 -3.03 9.10
CA LEU A 111 13.86 -3.92 8.38
C LEU A 111 13.42 -5.38 8.46
N VAL A 112 12.94 -5.84 9.62
CA VAL A 112 12.47 -7.23 9.77
C VAL A 112 11.21 -7.46 8.92
N VAL A 113 10.22 -6.57 9.01
CA VAL A 113 8.98 -6.71 8.22
C VAL A 113 9.25 -6.48 6.73
N GLY A 114 10.02 -5.45 6.37
CA GLY A 114 10.36 -5.18 4.96
C GLY A 114 11.18 -6.30 4.33
N GLY A 115 12.18 -6.83 5.03
CA GLY A 115 12.93 -8.00 4.59
C GLY A 115 12.07 -9.26 4.51
N GLY A 116 11.20 -9.46 5.52
CA GLY A 116 10.25 -10.57 5.56
C GLY A 116 9.26 -10.55 4.41
N GLU A 117 8.71 -9.37 4.05
CA GLU A 117 7.86 -9.20 2.86
C GLU A 117 8.62 -9.51 1.58
N LEU A 118 9.89 -9.10 1.46
CA LEU A 118 10.72 -9.40 0.29
C LEU A 118 10.93 -10.91 0.13
N VAL A 119 11.23 -11.62 1.23
CA VAL A 119 11.35 -13.09 1.26
C VAL A 119 10.01 -13.75 0.94
N PHE A 120 8.93 -13.27 1.52
CA PHE A 120 7.60 -13.82 1.29
C PHE A 120 7.15 -13.65 -0.17
N ASN A 121 7.40 -12.48 -0.75
CA ASN A 121 7.15 -12.21 -2.16
C ASN A 121 7.99 -13.11 -3.07
N ALA A 122 9.25 -13.40 -2.70
CA ALA A 122 10.08 -14.37 -3.40
C ALA A 122 9.48 -15.78 -3.29
N TYR A 123 9.01 -16.18 -2.12
CA TYR A 123 8.39 -17.50 -1.89
C TYR A 123 7.19 -17.75 -2.79
N LYS A 124 6.25 -16.80 -2.86
CA LYS A 124 5.01 -16.90 -3.66
C LYS A 124 5.15 -16.55 -5.14
N SER A 125 6.30 -16.02 -5.57
CA SER A 125 6.52 -15.52 -6.95
C SER A 125 6.37 -16.60 -8.02
N GLN A 126 6.62 -17.87 -7.70
CA GLN A 126 6.42 -18.97 -8.62
C GLN A 126 4.95 -19.21 -8.94
N ASP A 127 4.07 -19.21 -7.92
CA ASP A 127 2.63 -19.36 -8.16
C ASP A 127 2.08 -18.21 -9.01
N LEU A 128 2.58 -16.97 -8.80
CA LEU A 128 2.22 -15.84 -9.66
C LEU A 128 2.68 -16.05 -11.10
N ARG A 129 3.92 -16.52 -11.30
CA ARG A 129 4.48 -16.82 -12.61
C ARG A 129 3.71 -17.93 -13.32
N ASP A 130 3.30 -18.97 -12.58
CA ASP A 130 2.61 -20.14 -13.11
C ASP A 130 1.09 -19.88 -13.31
N GLY A 131 0.63 -18.63 -13.11
CA GLY A 131 -0.76 -18.22 -13.37
C GLY A 131 -1.74 -18.61 -12.27
N HIS A 132 -1.29 -18.75 -11.02
CA HIS A 132 -2.10 -19.07 -9.85
C HIS A 132 -2.24 -17.88 -8.87
N PRO A 133 -2.83 -16.73 -9.29
CA PRO A 133 -2.98 -15.56 -8.42
C PRO A 133 -3.89 -15.82 -7.20
N ASP A 134 -4.81 -16.78 -7.30
CA ASP A 134 -5.67 -17.23 -6.20
C ASP A 134 -4.85 -17.81 -5.04
N ARG A 135 -3.81 -18.61 -5.33
CA ARG A 135 -2.91 -19.15 -4.32
C ARG A 135 -2.08 -18.03 -3.66
N VAL A 136 -1.59 -17.09 -4.46
CA VAL A 136 -0.85 -15.92 -3.96
C VAL A 136 -1.71 -15.13 -2.96
N MET A 137 -2.95 -14.80 -3.34
CA MET A 137 -3.87 -14.05 -2.46
C MET A 137 -4.22 -14.83 -1.19
N ARG A 138 -4.40 -16.16 -1.28
CA ARG A 138 -4.62 -17.01 -0.11
C ARG A 138 -3.43 -17.00 0.84
N MET A 139 -2.20 -17.12 0.31
CA MET A 139 -0.98 -17.05 1.12
C MET A 139 -0.85 -15.69 1.81
N ASP A 140 -1.10 -14.58 1.10
CA ASP A 140 -1.09 -13.23 1.66
C ASP A 140 -2.08 -13.09 2.82
N THR A 141 -3.33 -13.52 2.62
CA THR A 141 -4.36 -13.46 3.65
C THR A 141 -4.03 -14.34 4.84
N LEU A 142 -3.57 -15.58 4.60
CA LEU A 142 -3.22 -16.52 5.66
C LEU A 142 -2.08 -15.95 6.52
N ARG A 143 -0.99 -15.48 5.89
CA ARG A 143 0.13 -14.86 6.62
C ARG A 143 -0.36 -13.67 7.45
N GLN A 144 -1.09 -12.72 6.83
CA GLN A 144 -1.57 -11.52 7.51
C GLN A 144 -2.50 -11.86 8.68
N THR A 145 -3.46 -12.75 8.45
CA THR A 145 -4.40 -13.17 9.49
C THR A 145 -3.69 -13.88 10.63
N THR A 146 -2.71 -14.76 10.33
CA THR A 146 -1.92 -15.45 11.35
C THR A 146 -1.08 -14.46 12.15
N SER A 147 -0.38 -13.52 11.51
CA SER A 147 0.38 -12.46 12.19
C SER A 147 -0.50 -11.68 13.17
N ILE A 148 -1.66 -11.22 12.68
CA ILE A 148 -2.59 -10.42 13.48
C ILE A 148 -3.24 -11.25 14.60
N ALA A 149 -3.66 -12.49 14.32
CA ALA A 149 -4.29 -13.34 15.32
C ALA A 149 -3.36 -13.66 16.49
N ILE A 150 -2.11 -14.04 16.22
CA ILE A 150 -1.12 -14.35 17.25
C ILE A 150 -0.81 -13.10 18.08
N ALA A 151 -0.53 -11.97 17.44
CA ALA A 151 -0.20 -10.73 18.11
C ALA A 151 -1.40 -10.16 18.90
N THR A 152 -2.62 -10.21 18.37
CA THR A 152 -3.84 -9.80 19.07
C THR A 152 -4.12 -10.73 20.26
N GLY A 153 -3.95 -12.05 20.08
CA GLY A 153 -4.07 -13.01 21.18
C GLY A 153 -3.18 -12.64 22.37
N TYR A 154 -1.93 -12.28 22.11
CA TYR A 154 -1.01 -11.79 23.14
C TYR A 154 -1.52 -10.48 23.80
N LEU A 155 -1.92 -9.49 22.98
CA LEU A 155 -2.39 -8.20 23.50
C LEU A 155 -3.54 -8.34 24.50
N PHE A 156 -4.43 -9.31 24.30
CA PHE A 156 -5.59 -9.50 25.18
C PHE A 156 -5.40 -10.57 26.27
N ALA A 157 -4.43 -11.48 26.11
CA ALA A 157 -4.13 -12.51 27.11
C ALA A 157 -3.21 -12.03 28.24
N VAL A 158 -2.45 -10.94 28.01
CA VAL A 158 -1.48 -10.42 28.99
C VAL A 158 -1.97 -9.09 29.58
N ASP A 159 -1.89 -8.93 30.89
CA ASP A 159 -2.38 -7.72 31.58
C ASP A 159 -1.59 -6.47 31.18
N GLN A 160 -0.27 -6.58 31.05
CA GLN A 160 0.63 -5.50 30.66
C GLN A 160 1.39 -5.86 29.38
N PRO A 161 0.73 -5.86 28.22
CA PRO A 161 1.38 -6.17 26.95
C PRO A 161 2.36 -5.06 26.55
N THR A 162 3.40 -5.43 25.82
CA THR A 162 4.40 -4.48 25.28
C THR A 162 4.37 -4.48 23.76
N LEU A 163 4.67 -3.33 23.16
CA LEU A 163 4.74 -3.19 21.71
C LEU A 163 5.80 -4.11 21.11
N LEU A 164 6.95 -4.26 21.77
CA LEU A 164 8.04 -5.11 21.27
C LEU A 164 7.60 -6.56 21.10
N VAL A 165 6.98 -7.16 22.12
CA VAL A 165 6.53 -8.55 22.09
C VAL A 165 5.39 -8.73 21.09
N ALA A 166 4.43 -7.80 21.06
CA ALA A 166 3.35 -7.81 20.05
C ALA A 166 3.91 -7.78 18.62
N SER A 167 4.92 -6.95 18.38
CA SER A 167 5.59 -6.83 17.07
C SER A 167 6.45 -8.05 16.72
N LEU A 168 7.11 -8.68 17.68
CA LEU A 168 7.81 -9.96 17.48
C LEU A 168 6.84 -11.08 17.06
N LEU A 169 5.71 -11.16 17.74
CA LEU A 169 4.66 -12.12 17.42
C LEU A 169 4.01 -11.83 16.05
N TYR A 170 3.80 -10.55 15.71
CA TYR A 170 3.37 -10.15 14.39
C TYR A 170 4.37 -10.55 13.29
N ALA A 171 5.67 -10.44 13.58
CA ALA A 171 6.73 -10.80 12.65
C ALA A 171 7.02 -12.31 12.57
N ALA A 172 6.57 -13.11 13.52
CA ALA A 172 6.88 -14.54 13.61
C ALA A 172 6.56 -15.34 12.31
N PRO A 173 5.44 -15.14 11.61
CA PRO A 173 5.18 -15.82 10.34
C PRO A 173 6.20 -15.52 9.24
N TYR A 174 6.83 -14.33 9.25
CA TYR A 174 7.89 -14.02 8.28
C TYR A 174 9.14 -14.86 8.51
N PHE A 175 9.51 -15.14 9.76
CA PHE A 175 10.63 -16.02 10.08
C PHE A 175 10.35 -17.46 9.64
N ALA A 176 9.12 -17.95 9.85
CA ALA A 176 8.71 -19.26 9.38
C ALA A 176 8.79 -19.36 7.85
N VAL A 177 8.29 -18.35 7.15
CA VAL A 177 8.37 -18.29 5.67
C VAL A 177 9.82 -18.16 5.21
N ALA A 178 10.69 -17.46 5.94
CA ALA A 178 12.11 -17.33 5.60
C ALA A 178 12.80 -18.70 5.58
N VAL A 179 12.52 -19.56 6.55
CA VAL A 179 13.03 -20.94 6.56
C VAL A 179 12.56 -21.70 5.32
N LEU A 180 11.26 -21.64 5.01
CA LEU A 180 10.71 -22.31 3.82
C LEU A 180 11.29 -21.76 2.51
N ALA A 181 11.48 -20.44 2.42
CA ALA A 181 12.04 -19.79 1.23
C ALA A 181 13.51 -20.23 0.99
N VAL A 182 14.32 -20.35 2.05
CA VAL A 182 15.69 -20.86 1.96
C VAL A 182 15.70 -22.28 1.40
N LEU A 183 14.80 -23.16 1.86
CA LEU A 183 14.71 -24.53 1.36
C LEU A 183 14.34 -24.57 -0.13
N VAL A 184 13.43 -23.69 -0.57
CA VAL A 184 12.98 -23.63 -1.97
C VAL A 184 14.05 -23.09 -2.92
N VAL A 185 14.90 -22.16 -2.48
CA VAL A 185 15.98 -21.60 -3.34
C VAL A 185 17.29 -22.39 -3.26
N ARG A 186 17.35 -23.39 -2.39
CA ARG A 186 18.54 -24.21 -2.21
C ARG A 186 18.95 -24.88 -3.53
N GLY A 187 20.23 -24.78 -3.87
CA GLY A 187 20.79 -25.34 -5.10
C GLY A 187 20.78 -24.43 -6.32
N HIS A 188 20.15 -23.25 -6.22
CA HIS A 188 20.16 -22.26 -7.30
C HIS A 188 21.20 -21.17 -7.04
N ARG A 189 22.00 -20.83 -8.07
CA ARG A 189 23.00 -19.75 -7.99
C ARG A 189 22.32 -18.39 -8.03
N PRO A 190 22.73 -17.44 -7.15
CA PRO A 190 22.18 -16.08 -7.20
C PRO A 190 22.43 -15.39 -8.55
N ALA A 191 21.46 -14.64 -9.04
CA ALA A 191 21.57 -13.84 -10.26
C ALA A 191 21.04 -12.41 -10.01
N VAL A 192 21.70 -11.42 -10.60
CA VAL A 192 21.29 -10.00 -10.52
C VAL A 192 20.05 -9.78 -11.40
N PRO A 193 19.05 -9.01 -10.94
CA PRO A 193 17.80 -8.76 -11.68
C PRO A 193 17.99 -7.76 -12.85
N GLY A 194 18.82 -8.14 -13.85
CA GLY A 194 19.02 -7.40 -15.09
C GLY A 194 20.10 -6.32 -15.05
N PRO A 195 20.13 -5.45 -16.09
CA PRO A 195 21.13 -4.39 -16.18
C PRO A 195 20.96 -3.34 -15.07
N PRO A 196 22.05 -2.81 -14.49
CA PRO A 196 21.99 -1.88 -13.36
C PRO A 196 21.12 -0.64 -13.61
N ARG A 197 21.13 -0.10 -14.83
CA ARG A 197 20.30 1.06 -15.22
C ARG A 197 18.81 0.76 -15.14
N LEU A 198 18.38 -0.42 -15.57
CA LEU A 198 16.99 -0.84 -15.50
C LEU A 198 16.58 -1.06 -14.04
N VAL A 199 17.42 -1.74 -13.27
CA VAL A 199 17.17 -1.97 -11.84
C VAL A 199 17.02 -0.65 -11.11
N ALA A 200 17.94 0.30 -11.32
CA ALA A 200 17.88 1.62 -10.71
C ALA A 200 16.59 2.37 -11.08
N ALA A 201 16.17 2.35 -12.35
CA ALA A 201 14.94 2.99 -12.79
C ALA A 201 13.70 2.39 -12.11
N LEU A 202 13.60 1.07 -12.03
CA LEU A 202 12.48 0.37 -11.38
C LEU A 202 12.45 0.60 -9.86
N VAL A 203 13.63 0.66 -9.22
CA VAL A 203 13.76 0.98 -7.79
C VAL A 203 13.32 2.43 -7.54
N LEU A 204 13.82 3.39 -8.34
CA LEU A 204 13.49 4.82 -8.16
C LEU A 204 12.00 5.12 -8.39
N GLU A 205 11.38 4.50 -9.39
CA GLU A 205 9.93 4.63 -9.62
C GLU A 205 9.13 4.18 -8.39
N HIS A 206 9.44 3.00 -7.85
CA HIS A 206 8.73 2.48 -6.69
C HIS A 206 9.08 3.17 -5.39
N LEU A 207 10.31 3.67 -5.25
CA LEU A 207 10.71 4.49 -4.11
C LEU A 207 9.89 5.79 -4.07
N GLY A 208 9.73 6.45 -5.22
CA GLY A 208 8.86 7.62 -5.33
C GLY A 208 7.43 7.32 -4.87
N ASN A 209 6.85 6.23 -5.36
CA ASN A 209 5.51 5.82 -4.96
C ASN A 209 5.42 5.46 -3.45
N ALA A 210 6.37 4.71 -2.92
CA ALA A 210 6.40 4.34 -1.51
C ALA A 210 6.56 5.57 -0.59
N LEU A 211 7.44 6.51 -0.96
CA LEU A 211 7.61 7.78 -0.24
C LEU A 211 6.35 8.66 -0.32
N TYR A 212 5.65 8.65 -1.46
CA TYR A 212 4.40 9.41 -1.59
C TYR A 212 3.31 8.88 -0.65
N ILE A 213 3.23 7.54 -0.46
CA ILE A 213 2.19 6.89 0.34
C ILE A 213 2.54 6.86 1.83
N GLN A 214 3.81 6.63 2.17
CA GLN A 214 4.25 6.32 3.54
C GLN A 214 5.26 7.31 4.12
N GLY A 215 5.89 8.13 3.28
CA GLY A 215 6.95 9.04 3.71
C GLY A 215 6.46 10.13 4.66
N ASP A 216 5.20 10.53 4.53
CA ASP A 216 4.56 11.52 5.40
C ASP A 216 4.40 11.04 6.86
N VAL A 217 3.99 9.79 7.08
CA VAL A 217 3.89 9.19 8.41
C VAL A 217 5.25 9.15 9.10
N LEU A 218 6.26 8.69 8.35
CA LEU A 218 7.62 8.56 8.88
C LEU A 218 8.25 9.92 9.17
N LEU A 219 8.15 10.86 8.22
CA LEU A 219 8.70 12.20 8.37
C LEU A 219 8.02 12.97 9.51
N LEU A 220 6.69 12.92 9.59
CA LEU A 220 5.93 13.57 10.64
C LEU A 220 6.35 13.06 12.02
N GLY A 221 6.49 11.75 12.17
CA GLY A 221 6.91 11.15 13.43
C GLY A 221 8.32 11.54 13.86
N PHE A 222 9.25 11.73 12.91
CA PHE A 222 10.60 12.24 13.22
C PHE A 222 10.64 13.73 13.52
N LEU A 223 9.74 14.53 12.93
CA LEU A 223 9.70 15.98 13.16
C LEU A 223 8.88 16.36 14.41
N THR A 224 8.01 15.46 14.87
CA THR A 224 7.12 15.67 16.04
C THR A 224 7.33 14.57 17.06
N ASP A 225 6.36 13.65 17.16
CA ASP A 225 6.42 12.48 18.03
C ASP A 225 5.58 11.31 17.47
N SER A 226 5.71 10.14 18.11
CA SER A 226 5.00 8.94 17.71
C SER A 226 3.48 9.05 17.92
N ARG A 227 3.01 9.81 18.91
CA ARG A 227 1.58 10.03 19.16
C ARG A 227 0.94 10.77 17.98
N ILE A 228 1.59 11.83 17.49
CA ILE A 228 1.12 12.62 16.33
C ILE A 228 1.17 11.77 15.07
N ALA A 229 2.24 11.02 14.85
CA ALA A 229 2.33 10.07 13.74
C ALA A 229 1.21 9.03 13.78
N GLY A 230 0.87 8.53 14.99
CA GLY A 230 -0.23 7.59 15.20
C GLY A 230 -1.58 8.18 14.84
N LEU A 231 -1.90 9.39 15.30
CA LEU A 231 -3.14 10.09 14.98
C LEU A 231 -3.28 10.29 13.46
N TYR A 232 -2.22 10.77 12.79
CA TYR A 232 -2.23 10.93 11.34
C TYR A 232 -2.34 9.59 10.61
N SER A 233 -1.62 8.57 11.06
CA SER A 233 -1.66 7.25 10.44
C SER A 233 -3.04 6.62 10.46
N VAL A 234 -3.81 6.74 11.56
CA VAL A 234 -5.20 6.26 11.61
C VAL A 234 -6.05 6.94 10.52
N ALA A 235 -5.96 8.27 10.42
CA ALA A 235 -6.72 9.03 9.42
C ALA A 235 -6.28 8.68 8.00
N SER A 236 -4.98 8.54 7.76
CA SER A 236 -4.39 8.21 6.48
C SER A 236 -4.80 6.81 6.01
N VAL A 237 -4.61 5.78 6.86
CA VAL A 237 -4.96 4.38 6.52
C VAL A 237 -6.43 4.24 6.16
N MET A 238 -7.33 4.88 6.93
CA MET A 238 -8.77 4.87 6.64
C MET A 238 -9.06 5.52 5.28
N ALA A 239 -8.50 6.71 5.03
CA ALA A 239 -8.72 7.43 3.78
C ALA A 239 -8.18 6.67 2.56
N TRP A 240 -6.99 6.07 2.64
CA TRP A 240 -6.42 5.24 1.58
C TRP A 240 -7.25 3.98 1.33
N ALA A 241 -7.75 3.33 2.40
CA ALA A 241 -8.58 2.14 2.27
C ALA A 241 -9.88 2.42 1.51
N VAL A 242 -10.55 3.54 1.84
CA VAL A 242 -11.80 3.95 1.16
C VAL A 242 -11.52 4.47 -0.25
N ALA A 243 -10.46 5.25 -0.46
CA ALA A 243 -10.10 5.76 -1.78
C ALA A 243 -9.80 4.65 -2.80
N ALA A 244 -9.36 3.48 -2.35
CA ALA A 244 -9.14 2.32 -3.20
C ALA A 244 -10.42 1.77 -3.88
N LEU A 245 -11.62 2.24 -3.47
CA LEU A 245 -12.85 2.02 -4.24
C LEU A 245 -12.72 2.56 -5.67
N GLY A 246 -11.99 3.68 -5.85
CA GLY A 246 -11.69 4.24 -7.18
C GLY A 246 -10.90 3.27 -8.06
N GLN A 247 -9.91 2.60 -7.49
CA GLN A 247 -9.11 1.58 -8.18
C GLN A 247 -9.96 0.37 -8.59
N SER A 248 -10.79 -0.11 -7.67
CA SER A 248 -11.70 -1.24 -7.94
C SER A 248 -12.75 -0.88 -9.00
N TYR A 249 -13.26 0.35 -8.94
CA TYR A 249 -14.24 0.83 -9.91
C TYR A 249 -13.67 0.92 -11.32
N VAL A 250 -12.50 1.54 -11.50
CA VAL A 250 -11.90 1.66 -12.83
C VAL A 250 -11.45 0.31 -13.40
N ALA A 251 -11.16 -0.67 -12.56
CA ALA A 251 -10.82 -2.02 -13.02
C ALA A 251 -11.94 -2.66 -13.87
N THR A 252 -13.20 -2.29 -13.63
CA THR A 252 -14.33 -2.76 -14.44
C THR A 252 -14.37 -2.18 -15.86
N TYR A 253 -13.58 -1.13 -16.13
CA TYR A 253 -13.44 -0.46 -17.42
C TYR A 253 -12.12 -0.78 -18.13
N HIS A 254 -11.26 -1.67 -17.58
CA HIS A 254 -9.95 -1.96 -18.17
C HIS A 254 -10.04 -2.53 -19.57
N GLU A 255 -11.01 -3.41 -19.87
CA GLU A 255 -11.17 -4.00 -21.20
C GLU A 255 -11.60 -2.96 -22.25
N PRO A 256 -12.71 -2.19 -22.07
CA PRO A 256 -13.09 -1.18 -23.06
C PRO A 256 -12.06 -0.04 -23.20
N LEU A 257 -11.39 0.37 -22.11
CA LEU A 257 -10.32 1.36 -22.19
C LEU A 257 -9.10 0.84 -22.96
N ARG A 258 -8.75 -0.44 -22.79
CA ARG A 258 -7.64 -1.05 -23.52
C ARG A 258 -7.93 -1.15 -25.01
N GLU A 259 -9.15 -1.59 -25.39
CA GLU A 259 -9.55 -1.73 -26.78
C GLU A 259 -9.63 -0.39 -27.53
N SER A 260 -9.99 0.67 -26.83
CA SER A 260 -10.06 2.03 -27.38
C SER A 260 -8.76 2.82 -27.29
N GLY A 261 -7.68 2.26 -26.71
CA GLY A 261 -6.43 3.01 -26.48
C GLY A 261 -6.58 4.13 -25.44
N GLY A 262 -7.52 3.98 -24.49
CA GLY A 262 -7.75 4.94 -23.42
C GLY A 262 -8.65 6.11 -23.80
N ASP A 263 -9.56 5.92 -24.76
CA ASP A 263 -10.57 6.93 -25.08
C ASP A 263 -11.49 7.17 -23.87
N LEU A 264 -11.61 8.43 -23.46
CA LEU A 264 -12.46 8.85 -22.33
C LEU A 264 -13.94 8.51 -22.54
N ALA A 265 -14.39 8.41 -23.81
CA ALA A 265 -15.77 8.06 -24.12
C ALA A 265 -16.11 6.60 -23.74
N THR A 266 -15.13 5.70 -23.72
CA THR A 266 -15.30 4.30 -23.34
C THR A 266 -15.03 4.04 -21.86
N GLY A 267 -14.52 5.04 -21.15
CA GLY A 267 -14.25 5.01 -19.72
C GLY A 267 -15.44 5.40 -18.86
N PRO A 268 -15.24 5.51 -17.54
CA PRO A 268 -16.27 5.99 -16.62
C PRO A 268 -16.66 7.43 -16.97
N ALA A 269 -17.97 7.69 -17.04
CA ALA A 269 -18.48 9.05 -17.27
C ALA A 269 -18.05 9.99 -16.12
N PRO A 270 -17.72 11.27 -16.41
CA PRO A 270 -17.27 12.24 -15.40
C PRO A 270 -18.24 12.36 -14.20
N LYS A 271 -19.55 12.32 -14.46
CA LYS A 271 -20.58 12.33 -13.41
C LYS A 271 -20.50 11.09 -12.50
N ALA A 272 -20.14 9.93 -13.04
CA ALA A 272 -19.96 8.70 -12.25
C ALA A 272 -18.70 8.76 -11.38
N ILE A 273 -17.60 9.32 -11.91
CA ILE A 273 -16.37 9.57 -11.14
C ILE A 273 -16.66 10.52 -9.99
N MET A 274 -17.38 11.62 -10.25
CA MET A 274 -17.77 12.58 -9.21
C MET A 274 -18.64 11.95 -8.12
N LYS A 275 -19.64 11.13 -8.49
CA LYS A 275 -20.47 10.39 -7.53
C LYS A 275 -19.65 9.44 -6.67
N LEU A 276 -18.76 8.65 -7.28
CA LEU A 276 -17.87 7.74 -6.57
C LEU A 276 -16.98 8.52 -5.58
N SER A 277 -16.37 9.61 -6.03
CA SER A 277 -15.51 10.48 -5.21
C SER A 277 -16.29 11.10 -4.04
N ALA A 278 -17.51 11.57 -4.30
CA ALA A 278 -18.37 12.12 -3.26
C ALA A 278 -18.76 11.05 -2.22
N VAL A 279 -19.13 9.85 -2.65
CA VAL A 279 -19.45 8.73 -1.74
C VAL A 279 -18.22 8.37 -0.90
N ALA A 280 -17.05 8.23 -1.52
CA ALA A 280 -15.81 7.93 -0.79
C ALA A 280 -15.48 9.03 0.24
N GLY A 281 -15.59 10.30 -0.14
CA GLY A 281 -15.38 11.42 0.76
C GLY A 281 -16.40 11.46 1.91
N VAL A 282 -17.69 11.26 1.63
CA VAL A 282 -18.75 11.24 2.66
C VAL A 282 -18.53 10.12 3.66
N LEU A 283 -18.12 8.93 3.24
CA LEU A 283 -17.82 7.82 4.15
C LEU A 283 -16.74 8.21 5.17
N VAL A 284 -15.63 8.80 4.73
CA VAL A 284 -14.55 9.23 5.62
C VAL A 284 -14.99 10.43 6.47
N LEU A 285 -15.77 11.37 5.88
CA LEU A 285 -16.31 12.53 6.59
C LEU A 285 -17.21 12.10 7.75
N THR A 286 -18.09 11.12 7.53
CA THR A 286 -18.99 10.58 8.56
C THR A 286 -18.19 10.04 9.76
N VAL A 287 -17.09 9.31 9.50
CA VAL A 287 -16.18 8.85 10.55
C VAL A 287 -15.53 10.04 11.27
N GLY A 288 -15.03 11.03 10.52
CA GLY A 288 -14.39 12.22 11.08
C GLY A 288 -15.35 13.04 11.99
N VAL A 289 -16.57 13.25 11.54
CA VAL A 289 -17.61 13.92 12.35
C VAL A 289 -17.97 13.09 13.59
N GLY A 290 -18.11 11.77 13.43
CA GLY A 290 -18.33 10.86 14.56
C GLY A 290 -17.21 10.93 15.60
N LEU A 291 -15.94 11.02 15.18
CA LEU A 291 -14.79 11.21 16.08
C LEU A 291 -14.84 12.57 16.79
N LEU A 292 -15.24 13.64 16.10
CA LEU A 292 -15.38 14.97 16.72
C LEU A 292 -16.48 15.03 17.79
N LEU A 293 -17.52 14.20 17.65
CA LEU A 293 -18.63 14.09 18.60
C LEU A 293 -18.39 13.05 19.70
N SER A 294 -17.28 12.31 19.62
CA SER A 294 -16.86 11.27 20.59
C SER A 294 -15.80 11.82 21.55
N PRO A 295 -15.44 11.09 22.61
CA PRO A 295 -14.32 11.43 23.50
C PRO A 295 -12.93 11.23 22.85
N ALA A 296 -12.85 10.91 21.57
CA ALA A 296 -11.58 10.77 20.85
C ALA A 296 -10.80 12.11 20.78
N PRO A 297 -9.47 12.07 20.61
CA PRO A 297 -8.68 13.29 20.45
C PRO A 297 -9.23 14.16 19.30
N ARG A 298 -9.54 15.43 19.58
CA ARG A 298 -10.10 16.37 18.61
C ARG A 298 -9.22 16.50 17.36
N GLU A 299 -7.91 16.42 17.53
CA GLU A 299 -6.92 16.44 16.46
C GLU A 299 -7.14 15.31 15.45
N LEU A 300 -7.45 14.09 15.90
CA LEU A 300 -7.78 12.96 15.05
C LEU A 300 -9.05 13.22 14.23
N GLY A 301 -10.09 13.75 14.88
CA GLY A 301 -11.36 14.06 14.20
C GLY A 301 -11.17 15.12 13.11
N VAL A 302 -10.40 16.20 13.39
CA VAL A 302 -10.10 17.24 12.40
C VAL A 302 -9.25 16.69 11.25
N ALA A 303 -8.20 15.93 11.55
CA ALA A 303 -7.39 15.28 10.52
C ALA A 303 -8.24 14.35 9.63
N MET A 304 -9.15 13.56 10.22
CA MET A 304 -10.04 12.67 9.49
C MET A 304 -11.01 13.44 8.57
N VAL A 305 -11.57 14.58 9.03
CA VAL A 305 -12.43 15.45 8.19
C VAL A 305 -11.65 16.00 7.00
N LEU A 306 -10.41 16.44 7.19
CA LEU A 306 -9.55 16.87 6.07
C LEU A 306 -9.22 15.71 5.12
N MET A 307 -8.94 14.53 5.67
CA MET A 307 -8.68 13.33 4.89
C MET A 307 -9.89 12.84 4.10
N ALA A 308 -11.11 13.30 4.39
CA ALA A 308 -12.28 13.08 3.54
C ALA A 308 -12.13 13.76 2.17
N ALA A 309 -11.63 14.99 2.13
CA ALA A 309 -11.34 15.70 0.87
C ALA A 309 -10.21 15.00 0.10
N PHE A 310 -9.14 14.60 0.79
CA PHE A 310 -8.08 13.78 0.19
C PHE A 310 -8.66 12.49 -0.41
N CYS A 311 -9.48 11.75 0.33
CA CYS A 311 -10.09 10.49 -0.11
C CYS A 311 -10.91 10.67 -1.39
N ALA A 312 -11.75 11.71 -1.46
CA ALA A 312 -12.54 12.03 -2.64
C ALA A 312 -11.66 12.28 -3.88
N MET A 313 -10.62 13.11 -3.73
CA MET A 313 -9.68 13.40 -4.82
C MET A 313 -8.86 12.18 -5.21
N ARG A 314 -8.39 11.40 -4.23
CA ARG A 314 -7.62 10.19 -4.48
C ARG A 314 -8.42 9.13 -5.23
N ALA A 315 -9.69 8.95 -4.91
CA ALA A 315 -10.59 8.04 -5.64
C ALA A 315 -10.71 8.43 -7.12
N ALA A 316 -10.83 9.74 -7.43
CA ALA A 316 -10.79 10.23 -8.82
C ALA A 316 -9.41 10.04 -9.46
N ASN A 317 -8.33 10.33 -8.74
CA ASN A 317 -6.96 10.18 -9.22
C ASN A 317 -6.64 8.73 -9.61
N TYR A 318 -7.17 7.73 -8.92
CA TYR A 318 -7.03 6.32 -9.32
C TYR A 318 -7.67 6.04 -10.68
N VAL A 319 -8.85 6.61 -10.93
CA VAL A 319 -9.54 6.46 -12.22
C VAL A 319 -8.73 7.11 -13.35
N TYR A 320 -8.29 8.36 -13.15
CA TYR A 320 -7.51 9.08 -14.17
C TYR A 320 -6.12 8.47 -14.39
N THR A 321 -5.48 7.93 -13.36
CA THR A 321 -4.22 7.19 -13.49
C THR A 321 -4.38 5.99 -14.43
N ALA A 322 -5.47 5.22 -14.31
CA ALA A 322 -5.73 4.08 -15.17
C ALA A 322 -5.97 4.51 -16.63
N VAL A 323 -6.70 5.61 -16.86
CA VAL A 323 -6.90 6.17 -18.21
C VAL A 323 -5.57 6.60 -18.82
N LEU A 324 -4.73 7.34 -18.08
CA LEU A 324 -3.40 7.76 -18.56
C LEU A 324 -2.49 6.57 -18.87
N TYR A 325 -2.61 5.49 -18.09
CA TYR A 325 -1.91 4.24 -18.37
C TYR A 325 -2.32 3.62 -19.73
N MET A 326 -3.63 3.56 -20.00
CA MET A 326 -4.13 3.03 -21.27
C MET A 326 -3.81 3.93 -22.47
N GLN A 327 -3.62 5.25 -22.23
CA GLN A 327 -3.15 6.21 -23.26
C GLN A 327 -1.64 6.18 -23.48
N HIS A 328 -0.88 5.28 -22.83
CA HIS A 328 0.58 5.23 -22.86
C HIS A 328 1.27 6.54 -22.44
N ARG A 329 0.62 7.35 -21.58
CA ARG A 329 1.17 8.61 -21.03
C ARG A 329 1.98 8.37 -19.76
N ASP A 330 2.86 7.37 -19.79
CA ASP A 330 3.64 6.94 -18.63
C ASP A 330 4.54 8.02 -18.05
N LEU A 331 5.13 8.86 -18.92
CA LEU A 331 5.98 9.97 -18.47
C LEU A 331 5.20 10.98 -17.62
N VAL A 332 3.97 11.34 -18.01
CA VAL A 332 3.15 12.28 -17.24
C VAL A 332 2.82 11.67 -15.86
N ARG A 333 2.48 10.39 -15.84
CA ARG A 333 2.17 9.65 -14.61
C ARG A 333 3.40 9.55 -13.70
N ALA A 334 4.56 9.18 -14.27
CA ALA A 334 5.81 9.07 -13.51
C ALA A 334 6.26 10.43 -12.95
N TRP A 335 6.25 11.48 -13.76
CA TRP A 335 6.60 12.83 -13.32
C TRP A 335 5.63 13.37 -12.27
N ALA A 336 4.32 13.13 -12.42
CA ALA A 336 3.35 13.54 -11.42
C ALA A 336 3.57 12.78 -10.10
N ALA A 337 3.81 11.49 -10.13
CA ALA A 337 4.05 10.69 -8.94
C ALA A 337 5.37 11.05 -8.25
N VAL A 338 6.49 11.06 -8.99
CA VAL A 338 7.82 11.30 -8.42
C VAL A 338 8.02 12.78 -8.08
N GLY A 339 7.57 13.70 -8.95
CA GLY A 339 7.72 15.14 -8.75
C GLY A 339 6.93 15.70 -7.57
N LEU A 340 5.81 15.06 -7.21
CA LEU A 340 5.01 15.47 -6.04
C LEU A 340 5.57 14.97 -4.70
N VAL A 341 6.47 13.98 -4.69
CA VAL A 341 7.08 13.49 -3.44
C VAL A 341 7.80 14.60 -2.68
N PRO A 342 8.78 15.31 -3.26
CA PRO A 342 9.47 16.39 -2.54
C PRO A 342 8.52 17.51 -2.14
N VAL A 343 7.51 17.83 -2.95
CA VAL A 343 6.49 18.84 -2.62
C VAL A 343 5.67 18.38 -1.40
N LYS A 344 5.20 17.14 -1.40
CA LYS A 344 4.44 16.57 -0.27
C LYS A 344 5.26 16.58 1.01
N LEU A 345 6.50 16.08 0.96
CA LEU A 345 7.37 16.01 2.13
C LEU A 345 7.74 17.42 2.64
N ALA A 346 8.00 18.37 1.74
CA ALA A 346 8.23 19.75 2.13
C ALA A 346 7.00 20.40 2.79
N CYS A 347 5.79 20.15 2.26
CA CYS A 347 4.55 20.60 2.89
C CYS A 347 4.34 19.96 4.26
N VAL A 348 4.59 18.66 4.41
CA VAL A 348 4.51 17.97 5.72
C VAL A 348 5.50 18.59 6.69
N ALA A 349 6.76 18.83 6.28
CA ALA A 349 7.75 19.44 7.13
C ALA A 349 7.36 20.87 7.55
N ALA A 350 6.90 21.70 6.59
CA ALA A 350 6.48 23.08 6.87
C ALA A 350 5.24 23.15 7.78
N LEU A 351 4.33 22.20 7.66
CA LEU A 351 3.08 22.15 8.43
C LEU A 351 3.17 21.24 9.65
N SER A 352 4.33 20.62 9.94
CA SER A 352 4.54 19.75 11.10
C SER A 352 4.17 20.39 12.46
N PRO A 353 4.32 21.73 12.68
CA PRO A 353 3.86 22.33 13.93
C PRO A 353 2.35 22.23 14.18
N LEU A 354 1.56 21.95 13.12
CA LEU A 354 0.11 21.68 13.23
C LEU A 354 -0.21 20.20 13.50
N GLY A 355 0.80 19.38 13.74
CA GLY A 355 0.65 17.95 14.04
C GLY A 355 -0.01 17.16 12.91
N ALA A 356 -0.91 16.24 13.29
CA ALA A 356 -1.64 15.39 12.34
C ALA A 356 -2.50 16.19 11.35
N VAL A 357 -3.01 17.35 11.78
CA VAL A 357 -3.81 18.26 10.94
C VAL A 357 -2.94 18.84 9.82
N GLY A 358 -1.70 19.23 10.13
CA GLY A 358 -0.75 19.75 9.13
C GLY A 358 -0.42 18.73 8.03
N ALA A 359 -0.17 17.47 8.42
CA ALA A 359 0.08 16.39 7.46
C ALA A 359 -1.17 16.06 6.60
N ALA A 360 -2.37 16.15 7.19
CA ALA A 360 -3.62 15.99 6.44
C ALA A 360 -3.80 17.11 5.41
N ILE A 361 -3.51 18.37 5.76
CA ILE A 361 -3.52 19.51 4.82
C ILE A 361 -2.52 19.28 3.69
N ALA A 362 -1.28 18.86 3.99
CA ALA A 362 -0.27 18.56 2.99
C ALA A 362 -0.74 17.48 1.99
N SER A 363 -1.40 16.45 2.47
CA SER A 363 -1.97 15.38 1.64
C SER A 363 -3.11 15.90 0.75
N VAL A 364 -4.01 16.73 1.26
CA VAL A 364 -5.07 17.38 0.49
C VAL A 364 -4.51 18.26 -0.61
N LEU A 365 -3.53 19.11 -0.30
CA LEU A 365 -2.92 20.03 -1.27
C LEU A 365 -2.23 19.28 -2.41
N THR A 366 -1.45 18.26 -2.08
CA THR A 366 -0.71 17.50 -3.09
C THR A 366 -1.62 16.66 -3.98
N ASP A 367 -2.69 16.09 -3.43
CA ASP A 367 -3.68 15.38 -4.25
C ASP A 367 -4.55 16.31 -5.10
N ALA A 368 -4.82 17.53 -4.63
CA ALA A 368 -5.48 18.56 -5.45
C ALA A 368 -4.61 18.97 -6.64
N VAL A 369 -3.31 19.15 -6.43
CA VAL A 369 -2.36 19.43 -7.52
C VAL A 369 -2.32 18.26 -8.51
N LEU A 370 -2.23 17.01 -8.01
CA LEU A 370 -2.24 15.81 -8.85
C LEU A 370 -3.51 15.74 -9.71
N LEU A 371 -4.67 15.96 -9.09
CA LEU A 371 -5.95 15.98 -9.78
C LEU A 371 -5.99 17.06 -10.86
N GLY A 372 -5.53 18.28 -10.54
CA GLY A 372 -5.43 19.40 -11.50
C GLY A 372 -4.54 19.07 -12.70
N VAL A 373 -3.39 18.44 -12.46
CA VAL A 373 -2.48 17.98 -13.54
C VAL A 373 -3.19 16.95 -14.43
N TYR A 374 -3.83 15.95 -13.85
CA TYR A 374 -4.51 14.90 -14.61
C TYR A 374 -5.68 15.46 -15.43
N LEU A 375 -6.52 16.32 -14.84
CA LEU A 375 -7.61 16.96 -15.57
C LEU A 375 -7.11 17.83 -16.71
N LYS A 376 -6.04 18.62 -16.50
CA LYS A 376 -5.43 19.43 -17.57
C LYS A 376 -4.91 18.56 -18.73
N VAL A 377 -4.22 17.46 -18.43
CA VAL A 377 -3.64 16.57 -19.43
C VAL A 377 -4.72 15.82 -20.21
N LEU A 378 -5.77 15.33 -19.53
CA LEU A 378 -6.82 14.52 -20.14
C LEU A 378 -7.81 15.35 -20.96
N TYR A 379 -8.22 16.53 -20.46
CA TYR A 379 -9.29 17.32 -21.07
C TYR A 379 -8.82 18.53 -21.89
N ARG A 380 -7.58 19.05 -21.65
CA ARG A 380 -7.02 20.17 -22.41
C ARG A 380 -5.94 19.76 -23.41
N GLY A 381 -5.37 18.54 -23.28
CA GLY A 381 -4.35 17.99 -24.18
C GLY A 381 -4.90 17.27 -25.42
N GLY A 382 -6.20 17.17 -25.59
CA GLY A 382 -6.87 16.47 -26.71
C GLY A 382 -7.01 17.27 -28.02
N GLY A 383 -6.28 18.36 -28.16
CA GLY A 383 -6.30 19.23 -29.36
C GLY A 383 -5.12 19.04 -30.31
N ARG A 384 -4.52 17.79 -30.38
CA ARG A 384 -3.54 17.49 -31.46
C ARG A 384 -3.80 16.11 -32.01
#